data_a2a162c1e32c571bfba216c123ae1236
#
_entry.id   a2a162c1e32c571bfba216c123ae1236
#
_cell.length_a   1.000
_cell.length_b   1.000
_cell.length_c   1.000
_cell.angle_alpha   90.00
_cell.angle_beta   90.00
_cell.angle_gamma   90.00
#
_symmetry.space_group_name_H-M   'P 1'
#
loop_
_entity.id
_entity.type
_entity.pdbx_description
1 polymer ?
#
loop_
_entity_poly.entity_id
_entity_poly.type
_entity_poly.pdbx_seq_one_letter_code
_entity_poly.pdbx_strand_id
1 'polypeptide(L)'
;LKDLLRNDLSASELGLLKRSFDQIGSIAQLEIPDELKGREKIIARKVLDNFKNVETVVKKDSKTLGEYRIRSVKFLAGERTTETIHKENGIRLKLDLNKVFFTPRLSNERLRVLNTVKKGDVVADLFCGVGPYAVLIAKFSKCRKVVANDLNKDAYDYLVENVKLNKVGGGVEVFNKDAREFNIKADKLIMNIPKFSSSFLDVAFRNVKKNGRVYYYTFASSDELPLKIREIKANGKCRILSKTKCGDISPGVFRWCVDFKKL
;
A
#
# COMPACT_ATOMS: atom_id res chain seq x y z
N LEU A 1 -11.32 -16.80 11.61
CA LEU A 1 -10.85 -16.40 12.95
C LEU A 1 -11.92 -16.66 14.02
N LYS A 2 -13.18 -16.19 13.82
CA LYS A 2 -14.27 -16.40 14.80
C LYS A 2 -14.51 -17.87 15.12
N ASP A 3 -14.47 -18.74 14.13
CA ASP A 3 -14.71 -20.17 14.31
C ASP A 3 -13.64 -20.85 15.19
N LEU A 4 -12.38 -20.40 15.09
CA LEU A 4 -11.28 -20.89 15.91
C LEU A 4 -11.40 -20.53 17.39
N LEU A 5 -12.17 -19.49 17.69
CA LEU A 5 -12.28 -18.90 19.04
C LEU A 5 -13.63 -19.19 19.73
N ARG A 6 -14.50 -20.04 19.12
CA ARG A 6 -15.85 -20.31 19.65
C ARG A 6 -15.84 -20.86 21.05
N ASN A 7 -14.80 -21.64 21.42
CA ASN A 7 -14.68 -22.25 22.75
C ASN A 7 -13.94 -21.38 23.77
N ASP A 8 -13.32 -20.25 23.30
CA ASP A 8 -12.46 -19.40 24.12
C ASP A 8 -13.11 -18.05 24.44
N LEU A 9 -14.11 -17.64 23.64
CA LEU A 9 -14.78 -16.36 23.73
C LEU A 9 -16.29 -16.52 23.75
N SER A 10 -16.97 -15.64 24.50
CA SER A 10 -18.42 -15.57 24.51
C SER A 10 -18.99 -15.12 23.17
N ALA A 11 -20.30 -15.33 22.95
CA ALA A 11 -20.97 -14.87 21.72
C ALA A 11 -20.88 -13.35 21.51
N SER A 12 -20.94 -12.57 22.60
CA SER A 12 -20.76 -11.12 22.58
C SER A 12 -19.34 -10.72 22.20
N GLU A 13 -18.32 -11.35 22.77
CA GLU A 13 -16.92 -11.14 22.46
C GLU A 13 -16.60 -11.50 20.99
N LEU A 14 -17.14 -12.62 20.49
CA LEU A 14 -17.03 -13.01 19.09
C LEU A 14 -17.70 -11.99 18.14
N GLY A 15 -18.78 -11.34 18.60
CA GLY A 15 -19.46 -10.27 17.88
C GLY A 15 -18.51 -9.12 17.51
N LEU A 16 -17.65 -8.74 18.45
CA LEU A 16 -16.71 -7.62 18.31
C LEU A 16 -15.52 -7.92 17.39
N LEU A 17 -15.14 -9.18 17.21
CA LEU A 17 -13.98 -9.54 16.37
C LEU A 17 -14.26 -9.39 14.88
N LYS A 18 -13.26 -8.94 14.12
CA LYS A 18 -13.26 -9.05 12.67
C LYS A 18 -13.09 -10.51 12.24
N ARG A 19 -13.73 -10.89 11.14
CA ARG A 19 -13.66 -12.27 10.60
C ARG A 19 -12.28 -12.65 10.07
N SER A 20 -11.51 -11.67 9.59
CA SER A 20 -10.22 -11.88 8.93
C SER A 20 -9.16 -10.93 9.49
N PHE A 21 -7.91 -11.24 9.24
CA PHE A 21 -6.74 -10.43 9.53
C PHE A 21 -5.85 -10.29 8.29
N ASP A 22 -4.93 -9.33 8.29
CA ASP A 22 -3.94 -9.20 7.24
C ASP A 22 -2.74 -10.08 7.58
N GLN A 23 -2.29 -10.91 6.63
CA GLN A 23 -1.02 -11.63 6.73
C GLN A 23 0.00 -10.94 5.82
N ILE A 24 1.13 -10.55 6.41
CA ILE A 24 2.24 -9.88 5.72
C ILE A 24 3.49 -10.72 5.96
N GLY A 25 3.93 -11.46 4.95
CA GLY A 25 4.96 -12.49 5.12
C GLY A 25 4.56 -13.52 6.18
N SER A 26 5.39 -13.70 7.20
CA SER A 26 5.11 -14.57 8.34
C SER A 26 4.41 -13.86 9.52
N ILE A 27 3.99 -12.59 9.36
CA ILE A 27 3.35 -11.81 10.42
C ILE A 27 1.85 -11.73 10.19
N ALA A 28 1.06 -12.18 11.17
CA ALA A 28 -0.38 -11.94 11.25
C ALA A 28 -0.65 -10.62 11.98
N GLN A 29 -1.29 -9.68 11.28
CA GLN A 29 -1.62 -8.37 11.83
C GLN A 29 -3.12 -8.30 12.15
N LEU A 30 -3.44 -8.34 13.44
CA LEU A 30 -4.81 -8.36 13.97
C LEU A 30 -5.33 -6.94 14.22
N GLU A 31 -6.63 -6.77 14.08
CA GLU A 31 -7.39 -5.64 14.60
C GLU A 31 -8.26 -6.15 15.76
N ILE A 32 -7.83 -5.90 16.99
CA ILE A 32 -8.53 -6.32 18.23
C ILE A 32 -9.06 -5.06 18.90
N PRO A 33 -10.37 -4.91 19.07
CA PRO A 33 -10.94 -3.76 19.77
C PRO A 33 -10.55 -3.74 21.24
N ASP A 34 -10.63 -2.57 21.87
CA ASP A 34 -10.14 -2.38 23.25
C ASP A 34 -10.96 -3.16 24.28
N GLU A 35 -12.22 -3.44 24.00
CA GLU A 35 -13.10 -4.29 24.81
C GLU A 35 -12.56 -5.71 24.96
N LEU A 36 -11.72 -6.16 24.03
CA LEU A 36 -11.07 -7.48 24.04
C LEU A 36 -9.61 -7.44 24.49
N LYS A 37 -9.15 -6.36 25.12
CA LYS A 37 -7.75 -6.18 25.56
C LYS A 37 -7.29 -7.33 26.47
N GLY A 38 -8.15 -7.85 27.35
CA GLY A 38 -7.84 -8.99 28.20
C GLY A 38 -7.73 -10.34 27.46
N ARG A 39 -8.23 -10.41 26.23
CA ARG A 39 -8.26 -11.62 25.38
C ARG A 39 -7.16 -11.66 24.31
N GLU A 40 -6.37 -10.60 24.17
CA GLU A 40 -5.37 -10.46 23.10
C GLU A 40 -4.42 -11.67 23.00
N LYS A 41 -3.93 -12.16 24.15
CA LYS A 41 -2.98 -13.30 24.19
C LYS A 41 -3.62 -14.61 23.73
N ILE A 42 -4.86 -14.87 24.14
CA ILE A 42 -5.59 -16.10 23.74
C ILE A 42 -5.85 -16.04 22.23
N ILE A 43 -6.34 -14.92 21.73
CA ILE A 43 -6.60 -14.71 20.29
C ILE A 43 -5.32 -14.92 19.48
N ALA A 44 -4.22 -14.31 19.91
CA ALA A 44 -2.93 -14.40 19.21
C ALA A 44 -2.39 -15.84 19.22
N ARG A 45 -2.48 -16.54 20.34
CA ARG A 45 -2.03 -17.94 20.44
C ARG A 45 -2.79 -18.85 19.50
N LYS A 46 -4.12 -18.72 19.45
CA LYS A 46 -4.96 -19.49 18.51
C LYS A 46 -4.60 -19.23 17.05
N VAL A 47 -4.22 -18.00 16.69
CA VAL A 47 -3.74 -17.70 15.33
C VAL A 47 -2.44 -18.44 15.06
N LEU A 48 -1.44 -18.37 15.96
CA LEU A 48 -0.18 -19.10 15.82
C LEU A 48 -0.38 -20.61 15.66
N ASP A 49 -1.20 -21.20 16.49
CA ASP A 49 -1.39 -22.66 16.55
C ASP A 49 -2.12 -23.20 15.30
N ASN A 50 -2.91 -22.36 14.60
CA ASN A 50 -3.74 -22.79 13.48
C ASN A 50 -3.24 -22.33 12.09
N PHE A 51 -2.32 -21.37 12.01
CA PHE A 51 -1.77 -20.87 10.75
C PHE A 51 -0.27 -21.15 10.63
N LYS A 52 0.09 -22.29 10.03
CA LYS A 52 1.49 -22.78 9.92
C LYS A 52 2.50 -21.79 9.32
N ASN A 53 2.03 -20.84 8.50
CA ASN A 53 2.88 -19.83 7.87
C ASN A 53 2.97 -18.53 8.68
N VAL A 54 2.42 -18.51 9.90
CA VAL A 54 2.47 -17.37 10.82
C VAL A 54 3.47 -17.70 11.92
N GLU A 55 4.50 -16.89 12.04
CA GLU A 55 5.57 -16.99 13.05
C GLU A 55 5.41 -15.90 14.12
N THR A 56 4.77 -14.78 13.76
CA THR A 56 4.56 -13.62 14.63
C THR A 56 3.13 -13.13 14.54
N VAL A 57 2.54 -12.81 15.68
CA VAL A 57 1.23 -12.16 15.76
C VAL A 57 1.37 -10.81 16.43
N VAL A 58 0.88 -9.78 15.75
CA VAL A 58 0.85 -8.39 16.21
C VAL A 58 -0.56 -7.82 16.18
N LYS A 59 -0.84 -6.85 17.03
CA LYS A 59 -2.04 -6.01 16.97
C LYS A 59 -1.69 -4.67 16.33
N LYS A 60 -2.54 -4.17 15.42
CA LYS A 60 -2.47 -2.77 14.98
C LYS A 60 -2.72 -1.86 16.16
N ASP A 61 -1.82 -0.93 16.44
CA ASP A 61 -2.12 0.15 17.38
C ASP A 61 -3.15 1.10 16.76
N SER A 62 -4.05 1.62 17.60
CA SER A 62 -5.09 2.56 17.17
C SER A 62 -4.56 3.90 16.68
N LYS A 63 -3.36 4.27 17.10
CA LYS A 63 -2.72 5.55 16.78
C LYS A 63 -1.83 5.44 15.55
N THR A 64 -2.15 6.22 14.52
CA THR A 64 -1.23 6.48 13.40
C THR A 64 -0.27 7.58 13.87
N LEU A 65 1.00 7.26 14.03
CA LEU A 65 2.02 8.21 14.45
C LEU A 65 2.71 8.84 13.23
N GLY A 66 2.88 10.16 13.27
CA GLY A 66 3.73 10.95 12.39
C GLY A 66 3.22 11.15 10.96
N GLU A 67 4.02 11.88 10.21
CA GLU A 67 3.79 12.31 8.83
C GLU A 67 3.78 11.11 7.84
N TYR A 68 4.55 10.06 8.12
CA TYR A 68 4.70 8.88 7.26
C TYR A 68 3.62 7.80 7.45
N ARG A 69 2.59 8.05 8.29
CA ARG A 69 1.45 7.14 8.51
C ARG A 69 1.85 5.76 9.04
N ILE A 70 2.97 5.67 9.73
CA ILE A 70 3.40 4.45 10.39
C ILE A 70 2.41 4.18 11.52
N ARG A 71 1.76 3.03 11.46
CA ARG A 71 1.00 2.51 12.58
C ARG A 71 1.91 1.59 13.34
N SER A 72 2.29 1.96 14.55
CA SER A 72 2.98 1.04 15.42
C SER A 72 2.16 -0.24 15.59
N VAL A 73 2.85 -1.36 15.66
CA VAL A 73 2.22 -2.64 15.98
C VAL A 73 2.68 -3.10 17.35
N LYS A 74 1.72 -3.62 18.15
CA LYS A 74 2.00 -4.25 19.43
C LYS A 74 2.23 -5.73 19.23
N PHE A 75 3.37 -6.24 19.67
CA PHE A 75 3.64 -7.68 19.71
C PHE A 75 2.67 -8.40 20.67
N LEU A 76 2.13 -9.55 20.24
CA LEU A 76 1.23 -10.35 21.04
C LEU A 76 1.76 -11.77 21.29
N ALA A 77 2.29 -12.45 20.27
CA ALA A 77 2.75 -13.83 20.40
C ALA A 77 3.69 -14.24 19.24
N GLY A 78 4.49 -15.28 19.44
CA GLY A 78 5.41 -15.85 18.45
C GLY A 78 6.80 -15.26 18.53
N GLU A 79 7.48 -15.16 17.40
CA GLU A 79 8.80 -14.52 17.28
C GLU A 79 8.70 -13.01 17.50
N ARG A 80 9.68 -12.45 18.24
CA ARG A 80 9.65 -11.03 18.59
C ARG A 80 10.28 -10.16 17.50
N THR A 81 9.68 -10.22 16.31
CA THR A 81 10.09 -9.41 15.14
C THR A 81 8.91 -8.71 14.52
N THR A 82 9.17 -7.56 13.89
CA THR A 82 8.22 -6.83 13.03
C THR A 82 8.73 -6.76 11.59
N GLU A 83 9.93 -7.29 11.34
CA GLU A 83 10.52 -7.43 10.00
C GLU A 83 10.11 -8.76 9.38
N THR A 84 9.77 -8.75 8.09
CA THR A 84 9.38 -9.95 7.35
C THR A 84 9.64 -9.79 5.85
N ILE A 85 9.56 -10.90 5.11
CA ILE A 85 9.56 -10.91 3.64
C ILE A 85 8.17 -11.32 3.15
N HIS A 86 7.42 -10.36 2.62
CA HIS A 86 6.14 -10.61 1.98
C HIS A 86 6.32 -11.08 0.53
N LYS A 87 5.53 -12.07 0.13
CA LYS A 87 5.53 -12.60 -1.25
C LYS A 87 4.18 -12.32 -1.88
N GLU A 88 4.16 -11.64 -3.02
CA GLU A 88 2.96 -11.41 -3.83
C GLU A 88 3.32 -11.31 -5.31
N ASN A 89 2.44 -11.74 -6.20
CA ASN A 89 2.57 -11.56 -7.66
C ASN A 89 3.97 -11.90 -8.21
N GLY A 90 4.66 -12.88 -7.63
CA GLY A 90 6.00 -13.29 -8.07
C GLY A 90 7.15 -12.37 -7.63
N ILE A 91 6.90 -11.36 -6.77
CA ILE A 91 7.93 -10.54 -6.14
C ILE A 91 8.07 -10.86 -4.65
N ARG A 92 9.21 -10.45 -4.06
CA ARG A 92 9.51 -10.53 -2.64
C ARG A 92 9.78 -9.14 -2.11
N LEU A 93 9.15 -8.78 -1.01
CA LEU A 93 9.26 -7.46 -0.40
C LEU A 93 9.65 -7.60 1.07
N LYS A 94 10.86 -7.24 1.41
CA LYS A 94 11.32 -7.11 2.78
C LYS A 94 10.79 -5.80 3.35
N LEU A 95 10.29 -5.83 4.58
CA LEU A 95 9.74 -4.65 5.26
C LEU A 95 9.65 -4.87 6.76
N ASP A 96 9.64 -3.78 7.53
CA ASP A 96 9.34 -3.75 8.95
C ASP A 96 8.04 -2.98 9.19
N LEU A 97 7.06 -3.61 9.84
CA LEU A 97 5.72 -3.03 10.09
C LEU A 97 5.74 -1.81 11.02
N ASN A 98 6.80 -1.62 11.82
CA ASN A 98 6.97 -0.45 12.67
C ASN A 98 7.67 0.71 11.96
N LYS A 99 8.27 0.49 10.78
CA LYS A 99 9.06 1.50 10.06
C LYS A 99 8.38 1.99 8.80
N VAL A 100 7.56 1.15 8.16
CA VAL A 100 6.98 1.46 6.87
C VAL A 100 5.51 1.10 6.78
N PHE A 101 4.78 1.83 5.94
CA PHE A 101 3.42 1.44 5.58
C PHE A 101 3.42 0.39 4.47
N PHE A 102 2.72 -0.71 4.70
CA PHE A 102 2.44 -1.71 3.66
C PHE A 102 1.02 -2.28 3.82
N THR A 103 0.41 -2.70 2.72
CA THR A 103 -0.87 -3.44 2.72
C THR A 103 -0.91 -4.47 1.59
N PRO A 104 -1.20 -5.74 1.90
CA PRO A 104 -1.35 -6.79 0.89
C PRO A 104 -2.67 -6.64 0.09
N ARG A 105 -3.63 -5.88 0.59
CA ARG A 105 -4.97 -5.71 -0.01
C ARG A 105 -4.94 -5.06 -1.40
N LEU A 106 -3.83 -4.44 -1.81
CA LEU A 106 -3.65 -3.82 -3.12
C LEU A 106 -2.96 -4.75 -4.14
N SER A 107 -2.76 -6.02 -3.83
CA SER A 107 -2.07 -6.97 -4.72
C SER A 107 -2.70 -7.04 -6.11
N ASN A 108 -4.02 -7.19 -6.22
CA ASN A 108 -4.74 -7.19 -7.49
C ASN A 108 -4.69 -5.85 -8.21
N GLU A 109 -4.74 -4.75 -7.46
CA GLU A 109 -4.63 -3.41 -8.04
C GLU A 109 -3.25 -3.17 -8.64
N ARG A 110 -2.20 -3.68 -8.02
CA ARG A 110 -0.84 -3.64 -8.56
C ARG A 110 -0.74 -4.38 -9.90
N LEU A 111 -1.39 -5.54 -10.02
CA LEU A 111 -1.49 -6.27 -11.30
C LEU A 111 -2.27 -5.47 -12.35
N ARG A 112 -3.38 -4.83 -11.95
CA ARG A 112 -4.16 -3.99 -12.86
C ARG A 112 -3.31 -2.87 -13.46
N VAL A 113 -2.50 -2.19 -12.64
CA VAL A 113 -1.59 -1.13 -13.09
C VAL A 113 -0.49 -1.71 -13.98
N LEU A 114 0.16 -2.80 -13.58
CA LEU A 114 1.19 -3.51 -14.38
C LEU A 114 0.68 -3.80 -15.80
N ASN A 115 -0.53 -4.33 -15.94
CA ASN A 115 -1.12 -4.71 -17.23
C ASN A 115 -1.35 -3.53 -18.18
N THR A 116 -1.25 -2.30 -17.70
CA THR A 116 -1.38 -1.10 -18.54
C THR A 116 -0.02 -0.58 -19.02
N VAL A 117 1.08 -1.06 -18.44
CA VAL A 117 2.44 -0.60 -18.79
C VAL A 117 2.88 -1.19 -20.12
N LYS A 118 3.36 -0.34 -21.01
CA LYS A 118 3.79 -0.71 -22.36
C LYS A 118 5.31 -0.81 -22.45
N LYS A 119 5.77 -1.51 -23.47
CA LYS A 119 7.20 -1.52 -23.84
C LYS A 119 7.70 -0.09 -24.08
N GLY A 120 8.81 0.26 -23.45
CA GLY A 120 9.44 1.57 -23.57
C GLY A 120 8.86 2.67 -22.67
N ASP A 121 7.76 2.42 -21.92
CA ASP A 121 7.22 3.41 -20.99
C ASP A 121 8.28 3.79 -19.93
N VAL A 122 8.29 5.06 -19.54
CA VAL A 122 8.90 5.55 -18.29
C VAL A 122 7.80 5.58 -17.24
N VAL A 123 7.99 4.86 -16.16
CA VAL A 123 7.04 4.82 -15.05
C VAL A 123 7.63 5.58 -13.86
N ALA A 124 6.85 6.45 -13.24
CA ALA A 124 7.20 7.11 -11.98
C ALA A 124 6.27 6.66 -10.86
N ASP A 125 6.86 6.24 -9.73
CA ASP A 125 6.17 5.93 -8.47
C ASP A 125 6.81 6.79 -7.38
N LEU A 126 6.22 7.98 -7.15
CA LEU A 126 6.84 9.02 -6.31
C LEU A 126 6.52 8.86 -4.81
N PHE A 127 5.67 7.90 -4.44
CA PHE A 127 5.25 7.58 -3.07
C PHE A 127 5.24 6.06 -2.89
N CYS A 128 6.37 5.43 -3.24
CA CYS A 128 6.42 4.00 -3.52
C CYS A 128 6.49 3.10 -2.28
N GLY A 129 6.73 3.67 -1.07
CA GLY A 129 6.98 2.86 0.10
C GLY A 129 8.16 1.90 -0.13
N VAL A 130 8.00 0.65 0.24
CA VAL A 130 9.01 -0.39 0.02
C VAL A 130 9.08 -0.92 -1.44
N GLY A 131 8.39 -0.25 -2.37
CA GLY A 131 8.48 -0.47 -3.80
C GLY A 131 7.56 -1.53 -4.41
N PRO A 132 6.37 -1.85 -3.89
CA PRO A 132 5.57 -2.95 -4.45
C PRO A 132 5.15 -2.73 -5.90
N TYR A 133 4.78 -1.51 -6.31
CA TYR A 133 4.53 -1.20 -7.73
C TYR A 133 5.83 -1.16 -8.53
N ALA A 134 6.84 -0.47 -8.03
CA ALA A 134 8.10 -0.25 -8.74
C ALA A 134 8.80 -1.57 -9.08
N VAL A 135 8.94 -2.46 -8.10
CA VAL A 135 9.57 -3.78 -8.26
C VAL A 135 8.75 -4.69 -9.17
N LEU A 136 7.42 -4.71 -9.00
CA LEU A 136 6.53 -5.53 -9.83
C LEU A 136 6.60 -5.12 -11.30
N ILE A 137 6.51 -3.82 -11.58
CA ILE A 137 6.56 -3.27 -12.94
C ILE A 137 7.93 -3.53 -13.57
N ALA A 138 9.02 -3.26 -12.86
CA ALA A 138 10.37 -3.49 -13.38
C ALA A 138 10.63 -4.97 -13.69
N LYS A 139 10.05 -5.89 -12.91
CA LYS A 139 10.26 -7.33 -13.09
C LYS A 139 9.48 -7.93 -14.24
N PHE A 140 8.24 -7.48 -14.44
CA PHE A 140 7.30 -8.15 -15.34
C PHE A 140 6.86 -7.33 -16.55
N SER A 141 7.24 -6.06 -16.64
CA SER A 141 6.98 -5.27 -17.84
C SER A 141 8.24 -5.10 -18.70
N LYS A 142 8.05 -4.64 -19.94
CA LYS A 142 9.14 -4.19 -20.83
C LYS A 142 9.25 -2.67 -20.82
N CYS A 143 8.99 -2.01 -19.66
CA CYS A 143 9.18 -0.57 -19.54
C CYS A 143 10.66 -0.20 -19.75
N ARG A 144 10.93 1.05 -20.12
CA ARG A 144 12.30 1.55 -20.29
C ARG A 144 12.98 1.72 -18.95
N LYS A 145 12.25 2.27 -17.96
CA LYS A 145 12.72 2.42 -16.59
C LYS A 145 11.57 2.75 -15.64
N VAL A 146 11.81 2.46 -14.37
CA VAL A 146 10.96 2.89 -13.24
C VAL A 146 11.76 3.89 -12.40
N VAL A 147 11.18 5.07 -12.14
CA VAL A 147 11.68 6.02 -11.15
C VAL A 147 10.86 5.85 -9.89
N ALA A 148 11.48 5.38 -8.82
CA ALA A 148 10.85 5.05 -7.55
C ALA A 148 11.39 5.97 -6.44
N ASN A 149 10.50 6.59 -5.67
CA ASN A 149 10.87 7.51 -4.61
C ASN A 149 9.97 7.33 -3.38
N ASP A 150 10.55 7.46 -2.21
CA ASP A 150 9.79 7.70 -0.99
C ASP A 150 10.54 8.67 -0.07
N LEU A 151 9.80 9.56 0.59
CA LEU A 151 10.37 10.54 1.52
C LEU A 151 10.83 9.88 2.83
N ASN A 152 10.14 8.80 3.25
CA ASN A 152 10.53 8.02 4.42
C ASN A 152 11.85 7.28 4.15
N LYS A 153 12.89 7.62 4.90
CA LYS A 153 14.22 7.01 4.76
C LYS A 153 14.21 5.50 4.99
N ASP A 154 13.45 5.00 5.96
CA ASP A 154 13.32 3.55 6.19
C ASP A 154 12.65 2.85 4.98
N ALA A 155 11.63 3.46 4.39
CA ALA A 155 10.99 2.94 3.19
C ALA A 155 11.95 2.90 2.00
N TYR A 156 12.75 3.96 1.82
CA TYR A 156 13.80 4.01 0.82
C TYR A 156 14.84 2.89 1.00
N ASP A 157 15.30 2.66 2.23
CA ASP A 157 16.29 1.62 2.50
C ASP A 157 15.74 0.22 2.15
N TYR A 158 14.49 -0.07 2.53
CA TYR A 158 13.82 -1.30 2.12
C TYR A 158 13.57 -1.35 0.60
N LEU A 159 13.27 -0.24 -0.05
CA LEU A 159 13.14 -0.18 -1.51
C LEU A 159 14.46 -0.61 -2.20
N VAL A 160 15.60 -0.07 -1.74
CA VAL A 160 16.93 -0.45 -2.27
C VAL A 160 17.19 -1.95 -2.08
N GLU A 161 16.90 -2.49 -0.88
CA GLU A 161 17.02 -3.93 -0.62
C GLU A 161 16.09 -4.76 -1.52
N ASN A 162 14.84 -4.33 -1.71
CA ASN A 162 13.84 -5.04 -2.51
C ASN A 162 14.18 -5.04 -4.01
N VAL A 163 14.75 -3.97 -4.52
CA VAL A 163 15.27 -3.89 -5.90
C VAL A 163 16.38 -4.95 -6.10
N LYS A 164 17.31 -5.07 -5.15
CA LYS A 164 18.37 -6.11 -5.16
C LYS A 164 17.78 -7.50 -5.01
N LEU A 165 16.89 -7.72 -4.04
CA LEU A 165 16.26 -9.02 -3.73
C LEU A 165 15.49 -9.59 -4.94
N ASN A 166 14.92 -8.74 -5.77
CA ASN A 166 14.18 -9.13 -6.97
C ASN A 166 15.03 -9.07 -8.26
N LYS A 167 16.29 -8.66 -8.19
CA LYS A 167 17.25 -8.57 -9.32
C LYS A 167 16.77 -7.62 -10.43
N VAL A 168 16.19 -6.48 -10.07
CA VAL A 168 15.64 -5.49 -11.04
C VAL A 168 16.42 -4.18 -11.07
N GLY A 169 17.62 -4.12 -10.50
CA GLY A 169 18.42 -2.89 -10.38
C GLY A 169 18.75 -2.19 -11.70
N GLY A 170 18.86 -2.92 -12.79
CA GLY A 170 19.08 -2.31 -14.11
C GLY A 170 17.89 -1.53 -14.69
N GLY A 171 16.69 -1.69 -14.09
CA GLY A 171 15.46 -1.04 -14.56
C GLY A 171 14.82 -0.05 -13.57
N VAL A 172 15.40 0.11 -12.36
CA VAL A 172 14.84 0.96 -11.30
C VAL A 172 15.85 1.98 -10.81
N GLU A 173 15.52 3.27 -10.95
CA GLU A 173 16.23 4.37 -10.30
C GLU A 173 15.52 4.70 -8.98
N VAL A 174 16.24 4.67 -7.86
CA VAL A 174 15.66 4.86 -6.52
C VAL A 174 16.11 6.19 -5.90
N PHE A 175 15.20 6.89 -5.23
CA PHE A 175 15.43 8.20 -4.64
C PHE A 175 14.80 8.29 -3.25
N ASN A 176 15.39 9.16 -2.40
CA ASN A 176 14.84 9.55 -1.10
C ASN A 176 14.82 11.09 -1.04
N LYS A 177 13.76 11.69 -1.56
CA LYS A 177 13.59 13.15 -1.56
C LYS A 177 12.14 13.57 -1.66
N ASP A 178 11.86 14.86 -1.51
CA ASP A 178 10.51 15.37 -1.68
C ASP A 178 10.04 15.17 -3.14
N ALA A 179 8.82 14.66 -3.30
CA ALA A 179 8.23 14.44 -4.62
C ALA A 179 8.08 15.75 -5.43
N ARG A 180 8.06 16.90 -4.77
CA ARG A 180 8.01 18.22 -5.41
C ARG A 180 9.26 18.59 -6.19
N GLU A 181 10.40 17.97 -5.85
CA GLU A 181 11.69 18.22 -6.52
C GLU A 181 11.81 17.53 -7.90
N PHE A 182 10.89 16.62 -8.22
CA PHE A 182 10.96 15.90 -9.47
C PHE A 182 10.44 16.71 -10.66
N ASN A 183 11.12 16.56 -11.79
CA ASN A 183 10.71 17.03 -13.11
C ASN A 183 10.94 15.92 -14.15
N ILE A 184 10.23 14.80 -13.97
CA ILE A 184 10.28 13.64 -14.87
C ILE A 184 9.21 13.84 -15.95
N LYS A 185 9.44 13.33 -17.13
CA LYS A 185 8.39 13.24 -18.16
C LYS A 185 7.99 11.78 -18.29
N ALA A 186 7.18 11.29 -17.33
CA ALA A 186 6.74 9.91 -17.26
C ALA A 186 5.58 9.62 -18.22
N ASP A 187 5.54 8.41 -18.76
CA ASP A 187 4.38 7.89 -19.53
C ASP A 187 3.27 7.41 -18.58
N LYS A 188 3.67 6.91 -17.40
CA LYS A 188 2.79 6.45 -16.31
C LYS A 188 3.27 7.05 -15.00
N LEU A 189 2.36 7.57 -14.20
CA LEU A 189 2.67 8.10 -12.87
C LEU A 189 1.71 7.53 -11.84
N ILE A 190 2.28 6.95 -10.78
CA ILE A 190 1.55 6.35 -9.65
C ILE A 190 1.59 7.33 -8.49
N MET A 191 0.42 7.71 -7.99
CA MET A 191 0.23 8.59 -6.85
C MET A 191 -0.50 7.87 -5.72
N ASN A 192 0.16 6.91 -5.07
CA ASN A 192 -0.45 6.14 -3.99
C ASN A 192 -0.26 6.79 -2.62
N ILE A 193 -0.69 8.04 -2.50
CA ILE A 193 -0.71 8.84 -1.25
C ILE A 193 -2.13 9.35 -0.95
N PRO A 194 -3.12 8.48 -0.70
CA PRO A 194 -4.54 8.83 -0.78
C PRO A 194 -5.01 9.92 0.19
N LYS A 195 -4.34 10.13 1.32
CA LYS A 195 -4.67 11.21 2.27
C LYS A 195 -4.29 12.61 1.76
N PHE A 196 -3.16 12.68 1.06
CA PHE A 196 -2.55 13.94 0.64
C PHE A 196 -2.50 14.10 -0.88
N SER A 197 -3.20 13.21 -1.61
CA SER A 197 -3.12 13.17 -3.06
C SER A 197 -3.52 14.49 -3.74
N SER A 198 -4.49 15.22 -3.18
CA SER A 198 -4.90 16.54 -3.69
C SER A 198 -3.76 17.58 -3.64
N SER A 199 -2.91 17.52 -2.59
CA SER A 199 -1.79 18.45 -2.41
C SER A 199 -0.60 18.19 -3.35
N PHE A 200 -0.64 17.12 -4.14
CA PHE A 200 0.38 16.74 -5.10
C PHE A 200 -0.13 16.64 -6.55
N LEU A 201 -1.31 17.20 -6.85
CA LEU A 201 -1.85 17.17 -8.20
C LEU A 201 -1.00 17.99 -9.18
N ASP A 202 -0.46 19.13 -8.76
CA ASP A 202 0.49 19.92 -9.53
C ASP A 202 1.74 19.12 -9.86
N VAL A 203 2.28 18.37 -8.89
CA VAL A 203 3.42 17.47 -9.08
C VAL A 203 3.08 16.40 -10.12
N ALA A 204 1.87 15.82 -10.07
CA ALA A 204 1.44 14.84 -11.05
C ALA A 204 1.39 15.43 -12.46
N PHE A 205 0.74 16.58 -12.62
CA PHE A 205 0.64 17.22 -13.93
C PHE A 205 1.99 17.69 -14.49
N ARG A 206 2.92 18.12 -13.61
CA ARG A 206 4.29 18.50 -14.02
C ARG A 206 5.11 17.29 -14.47
N ASN A 207 4.98 16.16 -13.80
CA ASN A 207 5.81 14.98 -13.99
C ASN A 207 5.29 13.98 -15.04
N VAL A 208 4.03 14.08 -15.46
CA VAL A 208 3.47 13.25 -16.52
C VAL A 208 3.56 13.96 -17.88
N LYS A 209 3.87 13.21 -18.94
CA LYS A 209 3.85 13.70 -20.33
C LYS A 209 2.43 14.07 -20.77
N LYS A 210 2.32 14.91 -21.84
CA LYS A 210 1.09 14.97 -22.62
C LYS A 210 0.73 13.56 -23.11
N ASN A 211 -0.54 13.18 -22.99
CA ASN A 211 -1.05 11.85 -23.24
C ASN A 211 -0.58 10.76 -22.26
N GLY A 212 0.23 11.08 -21.24
CA GLY A 212 0.59 10.15 -20.19
C GLY A 212 -0.58 9.89 -19.22
N ARG A 213 -0.52 8.78 -18.48
CA ARG A 213 -1.56 8.31 -17.57
C ARG A 213 -1.11 8.46 -16.13
N VAL A 214 -2.02 8.97 -15.28
CA VAL A 214 -1.85 9.08 -13.83
C VAL A 214 -2.81 8.12 -13.14
N TYR A 215 -2.32 7.38 -12.14
CA TYR A 215 -3.09 6.57 -11.21
C TYR A 215 -3.18 7.33 -9.89
N TYR A 216 -4.28 8.02 -9.70
CA TYR A 216 -4.53 8.88 -8.55
C TYR A 216 -5.34 8.14 -7.51
N TYR A 217 -4.72 7.85 -6.36
CA TYR A 217 -5.40 7.18 -5.25
C TYR A 217 -5.93 8.20 -4.25
N THR A 218 -7.20 8.03 -3.85
CA THR A 218 -7.84 8.89 -2.86
C THR A 218 -8.77 8.08 -1.95
N PHE A 219 -9.11 8.63 -0.80
CA PHE A 219 -10.18 8.16 0.06
C PHE A 219 -11.40 9.05 -0.12
N ALA A 220 -12.53 8.44 -0.39
CA ALA A 220 -13.80 9.14 -0.57
C ALA A 220 -14.99 8.18 -0.38
N SER A 221 -16.13 8.71 0.02
CA SER A 221 -17.41 8.04 -0.21
C SER A 221 -17.76 8.06 -1.71
N SER A 222 -18.81 7.34 -2.10
CA SER A 222 -19.28 7.39 -3.49
C SER A 222 -19.75 8.80 -3.88
N ASP A 223 -20.34 9.55 -2.94
CA ASP A 223 -20.87 10.89 -3.16
C ASP A 223 -19.76 11.96 -3.18
N GLU A 224 -18.66 11.75 -2.49
CA GLU A 224 -17.49 12.63 -2.49
C GLU A 224 -16.58 12.44 -3.71
N LEU A 225 -16.61 11.28 -4.36
CA LEU A 225 -15.73 10.98 -5.50
C LEU A 225 -15.85 12.00 -6.65
N PRO A 226 -17.04 12.51 -7.02
CA PRO A 226 -17.17 13.60 -8.01
C PRO A 226 -16.41 14.87 -7.64
N LEU A 227 -16.33 15.22 -6.35
CA LEU A 227 -15.55 16.39 -5.88
C LEU A 227 -14.04 16.16 -6.13
N LYS A 228 -13.52 14.96 -5.82
CA LYS A 228 -12.13 14.60 -6.11
C LYS A 228 -11.80 14.67 -7.61
N ILE A 229 -12.74 14.30 -8.46
CA ILE A 229 -12.58 14.42 -9.92
C ILE A 229 -12.56 15.89 -10.35
N ARG A 230 -13.36 16.76 -9.73
CA ARG A 230 -13.30 18.21 -9.99
C ARG A 230 -11.95 18.80 -9.59
N GLU A 231 -11.40 18.40 -8.43
CA GLU A 231 -10.05 18.80 -7.98
C GLU A 231 -9.00 18.43 -9.03
N ILE A 232 -9.03 17.19 -9.57
CA ILE A 232 -8.11 16.76 -10.64
C ILE A 232 -8.22 17.67 -11.86
N LYS A 233 -9.44 17.93 -12.34
CA LYS A 233 -9.69 18.75 -13.52
C LYS A 233 -9.32 20.23 -13.35
N ALA A 234 -9.42 20.75 -12.13
CA ALA A 234 -9.00 22.10 -11.79
C ALA A 234 -7.47 22.30 -11.86
N ASN A 235 -6.68 21.24 -11.66
CA ASN A 235 -5.23 21.27 -11.72
C ASN A 235 -4.64 21.15 -13.14
N GLY A 236 -5.46 20.80 -14.15
CA GLY A 236 -5.00 20.73 -15.52
C GLY A 236 -5.94 19.99 -16.47
N LYS A 237 -5.73 20.23 -17.77
CA LYS A 237 -6.54 19.57 -18.81
C LYS A 237 -6.29 18.06 -18.80
N CYS A 238 -7.34 17.28 -18.55
CA CYS A 238 -7.26 15.83 -18.51
C CYS A 238 -8.58 15.17 -18.89
N ARG A 239 -8.49 13.88 -19.25
CA ARG A 239 -9.63 12.99 -19.47
C ARG A 239 -9.58 11.87 -18.44
N ILE A 240 -10.66 11.70 -17.68
CA ILE A 240 -10.83 10.55 -16.78
C ILE A 240 -11.01 9.29 -17.62
N LEU A 241 -10.23 8.25 -17.32
CA LEU A 241 -10.25 6.98 -18.03
C LEU A 241 -11.07 5.93 -17.28
N SER A 242 -10.87 5.84 -15.97
CA SER A 242 -11.59 4.89 -15.10
C SER A 242 -11.64 5.36 -13.66
N LYS A 243 -12.55 4.76 -12.90
CA LYS A 243 -12.71 4.91 -11.45
C LYS A 243 -12.79 3.50 -10.87
N THR A 244 -11.77 3.07 -10.16
CA THR A 244 -11.67 1.70 -9.61
C THR A 244 -11.71 1.75 -8.09
N LYS A 245 -12.66 1.03 -7.49
CA LYS A 245 -12.72 0.84 -6.05
C LYS A 245 -11.67 -0.22 -5.66
N CYS A 246 -10.67 0.18 -4.88
CA CYS A 246 -9.51 -0.65 -4.53
C CYS A 246 -9.57 -1.22 -3.10
N GLY A 247 -10.65 -1.00 -2.39
CA GLY A 247 -10.88 -1.54 -1.04
C GLY A 247 -11.66 -0.61 -0.13
N ASP A 248 -12.16 -1.19 0.95
CA ASP A 248 -12.90 -0.49 1.99
C ASP A 248 -11.92 0.06 3.06
N ILE A 249 -12.17 1.27 3.54
CA ILE A 249 -11.37 1.94 4.59
C ILE A 249 -12.15 1.98 5.90
N SER A 250 -13.41 2.42 5.83
CA SER A 250 -14.38 2.47 6.91
C SER A 250 -15.79 2.39 6.32
N PRO A 251 -16.84 2.23 7.13
CA PRO A 251 -18.20 2.26 6.62
C PRO A 251 -18.45 3.49 5.72
N GLY A 252 -18.87 3.25 4.48
CA GLY A 252 -19.14 4.29 3.48
C GLY A 252 -17.93 4.97 2.84
N VAL A 253 -16.70 4.72 3.32
CA VAL A 253 -15.47 5.31 2.78
C VAL A 253 -14.60 4.26 2.11
N PHE A 254 -14.19 4.51 0.88
CA PHE A 254 -13.45 3.59 0.04
C PHE A 254 -12.12 4.18 -0.41
N ARG A 255 -11.17 3.29 -0.71
CA ARG A 255 -10.00 3.67 -1.51
C ARG A 255 -10.37 3.58 -2.97
N TRP A 256 -10.25 4.68 -3.66
CA TRP A 256 -10.43 4.77 -5.11
C TRP A 256 -9.11 4.98 -5.81
N CYS A 257 -8.98 4.39 -7.00
CA CYS A 257 -8.01 4.79 -8.00
C CYS A 257 -8.76 5.49 -9.13
N VAL A 258 -8.50 6.77 -9.32
CA VAL A 258 -8.99 7.53 -10.48
C VAL A 258 -7.88 7.58 -11.51
N ASP A 259 -8.04 6.86 -12.60
CA ASP A 259 -7.10 6.88 -13.70
C ASP A 259 -7.45 8.04 -14.62
N PHE A 260 -6.50 8.91 -14.89
CA PHE A 260 -6.70 9.99 -15.85
C PHE A 260 -5.53 10.15 -16.82
N LYS A 261 -5.81 10.71 -17.98
CA LYS A 261 -4.86 11.03 -19.02
C LYS A 261 -4.70 12.55 -19.13
N LYS A 262 -3.49 13.06 -19.04
CA LYS A 262 -3.19 14.47 -19.31
C LYS A 262 -3.37 14.76 -20.79
N LEU A 263 -4.00 15.89 -21.15
CA LEU A 263 -4.27 16.34 -22.51
C LEU A 263 -3.24 17.39 -22.99
#